data_a1fa66f0dd98edea3a54c2186e3501bf
#
_entry.id   a1fa66f0dd98edea3a54c2186e3501bf
#
_cell.length_a   1.000
_cell.length_b   1.000
_cell.length_c   1.000
_cell.angle_alpha   90.00
_cell.angle_beta   90.00
_cell.angle_gamma   90.00
#
_symmetry.space_group_name_H-M   'P 1'
#
loop_
_entity.id
_entity.type
_entity.pdbx_description
1 polymer ?
#
loop_
_entity_poly.entity_id
_entity_poly.type
_entity_poly.pdbx_seq_one_letter_code
_entity_poly.pdbx_strand_id
1 'polypeptide(L)'
;MAESVRRPARFRTDDDLRRHVPVHVVWEITLACNLKCQHCGSRAGRPRPNELSTEECLEVVDQLARLGTREISLIGGEAYLRRDWTEIVRAIRSHGIYCAMQSGARNLTAARIAEAAAAGLQGIGVSIDGLPELHDELRGVPGSYDMAIQALKDAKAAGLRTSVNTQIGARTVEQMPAIMDRIIAAGATHWQLQLTVAMGNAVDNDGLLLQPYQLLDLMPLLARLYHEGMDRGLTMIVGNNIGYFGPYEHFWRNLGQESSHWTGCSAGQTVIGLESDGTVKGCPSLATVGYAGGNIRELSLEEIWNSSEAIHFGRLRSVEDLWGFCRTCYYADVCRGGCTWTADSLFGRPGNNPYCHHRVLELEKQGLRERVAKTREAPMQSFATGEFELIVEPIPGREAEAAAAFPATTTRSEKVVQIGGRKAKPSYRSGDEGRLPPSLEICRACNRFFWPGEETCPHCGADVAAAAAAHDEEARYRHALIAEVEELIRKARSGNAQEPLGAAI
;
A
#
# COMPACT_ATOMS: atom_id res chain seq x y z
N MET A 1 30.98 13.39 -0.05
CA MET A 1 29.81 14.25 -0.29
C MET A 1 28.62 13.31 -0.33
N ALA A 2 27.74 13.37 0.67
CA ALA A 2 26.53 12.55 0.68
C ALA A 2 25.66 12.93 -0.51
N GLU A 3 25.42 12.01 -1.43
CA GLU A 3 24.37 12.16 -2.43
C GLU A 3 23.07 12.48 -1.71
N SER A 4 22.54 13.67 -1.94
CA SER A 4 21.22 14.03 -1.42
C SER A 4 20.23 13.01 -1.95
N VAL A 5 19.70 12.14 -1.08
CA VAL A 5 18.64 11.20 -1.43
C VAL A 5 17.49 12.03 -2.01
N ARG A 6 17.36 12.03 -3.35
CA ARG A 6 16.26 12.74 -4.03
C ARG A 6 14.95 12.12 -3.55
N ARG A 7 14.15 12.91 -2.83
CA ARG A 7 12.82 12.50 -2.38
C ARG A 7 11.98 12.10 -3.61
N PRO A 8 11.17 11.01 -3.51
CA PRO A 8 10.25 10.65 -4.58
C PRO A 8 9.34 11.81 -4.96
N ALA A 9 8.94 11.93 -6.24
CA ALA A 9 8.07 13.02 -6.70
C ALA A 9 6.75 13.09 -5.91
N ARG A 10 6.18 11.93 -5.53
CA ARG A 10 4.97 11.80 -4.69
C ARG A 10 5.20 12.00 -3.19
N PHE A 11 6.39 12.42 -2.76
CA PHE A 11 6.64 12.72 -1.34
C PHE A 11 5.77 13.89 -0.91
N ARG A 12 5.02 13.71 0.17
CA ARG A 12 4.10 14.71 0.73
C ARG A 12 4.83 15.56 1.75
N THR A 13 4.67 16.87 1.66
CA THR A 13 5.09 17.83 2.68
C THR A 13 3.90 18.20 3.56
N ASP A 14 4.16 18.81 4.71
CA ASP A 14 3.10 19.35 5.56
C ASP A 14 2.31 20.47 4.87
N ASP A 15 2.97 21.20 3.97
CA ASP A 15 2.32 22.21 3.15
C ASP A 15 1.35 21.61 2.14
N ASP A 16 1.72 20.51 1.50
CA ASP A 16 0.81 19.77 0.61
C ASP A 16 -0.44 19.29 1.35
N LEU A 17 -0.27 18.85 2.59
CA LEU A 17 -1.39 18.37 3.42
C LEU A 17 -2.31 19.55 3.83
N ARG A 18 -1.73 20.69 4.22
CA ARG A 18 -2.52 21.90 4.57
C ARG A 18 -3.26 22.48 3.37
N ARG A 19 -2.63 22.51 2.21
CA ARG A 19 -3.19 23.08 0.98
C ARG A 19 -3.97 22.06 0.15
N HIS A 20 -3.99 20.80 0.57
CA HIS A 20 -4.62 19.69 -0.15
C HIS A 20 -4.17 19.59 -1.62
N VAL A 21 -2.86 19.65 -1.86
CA VAL A 21 -2.31 19.51 -3.22
C VAL A 21 -2.42 18.06 -3.68
N PRO A 22 -3.03 17.76 -4.86
CA PRO A 22 -3.08 16.40 -5.40
C PRO A 22 -1.72 15.98 -5.98
N VAL A 23 -0.75 15.74 -5.10
CA VAL A 23 0.64 15.48 -5.49
C VAL A 23 0.83 14.23 -6.34
N HIS A 24 -0.06 13.25 -6.18
CA HIS A 24 -0.02 11.97 -6.91
C HIS A 24 -1.36 11.66 -7.56
N VAL A 25 -1.32 11.40 -8.85
CA VAL A 25 -2.47 11.03 -9.66
C VAL A 25 -2.30 9.61 -10.17
N VAL A 26 -3.34 8.80 -10.04
CA VAL A 26 -3.41 7.48 -10.67
C VAL A 26 -4.49 7.56 -11.74
N TRP A 27 -4.09 7.48 -12.99
CA TRP A 27 -4.95 7.71 -14.13
C TRP A 27 -5.14 6.46 -15.00
N GLU A 28 -6.36 5.93 -15.02
CA GLU A 28 -6.79 4.92 -15.96
C GLU A 28 -7.03 5.62 -17.33
N ILE A 29 -6.08 5.55 -18.26
CA ILE A 29 -6.22 6.20 -19.56
C ILE A 29 -7.03 5.37 -20.58
N THR A 30 -7.21 4.09 -20.32
CA THR A 30 -8.09 3.18 -21.05
C THR A 30 -8.45 1.98 -20.20
N LEU A 31 -9.64 1.40 -20.39
CA LEU A 31 -10.02 0.13 -19.78
C LEU A 31 -9.74 -1.08 -20.70
N ALA A 32 -9.23 -0.84 -21.93
CA ALA A 32 -8.79 -1.91 -22.82
C ALA A 32 -7.67 -2.74 -22.17
N CYS A 33 -7.82 -4.06 -22.18
CA CYS A 33 -6.84 -5.00 -21.65
C CYS A 33 -6.73 -6.25 -22.51
N ASN A 34 -5.52 -6.78 -22.60
CA ASN A 34 -5.24 -8.04 -23.28
C ASN A 34 -4.98 -9.21 -22.32
N LEU A 35 -5.14 -9.01 -21.01
CA LEU A 35 -5.10 -10.02 -19.95
C LEU A 35 -6.51 -10.38 -19.47
N LYS A 36 -6.62 -11.46 -18.67
CA LYS A 36 -7.90 -11.97 -18.10
C LYS A 36 -7.73 -12.31 -16.62
N CYS A 37 -7.18 -11.36 -15.84
CA CYS A 37 -6.78 -11.61 -14.46
C CYS A 37 -7.96 -12.03 -13.57
N GLN A 38 -7.79 -13.13 -12.82
CA GLN A 38 -8.79 -13.65 -11.87
C GLN A 38 -9.05 -12.70 -10.68
N HIS A 39 -8.15 -11.76 -10.42
CA HIS A 39 -8.23 -10.78 -9.34
C HIS A 39 -8.41 -9.33 -9.83
N CYS A 40 -8.80 -9.13 -11.09
CA CYS A 40 -8.95 -7.78 -11.66
C CYS A 40 -10.13 -7.04 -11.03
N GLY A 41 -9.85 -5.99 -10.25
CA GLY A 41 -10.89 -5.18 -9.60
C GLY A 41 -11.73 -4.38 -10.60
N SER A 42 -11.13 -3.87 -11.67
CA SER A 42 -11.81 -3.10 -12.70
C SER A 42 -12.49 -3.96 -13.78
N ARG A 43 -12.34 -5.30 -13.76
CA ARG A 43 -12.83 -6.19 -14.84
C ARG A 43 -12.46 -5.69 -16.23
N ALA A 44 -11.22 -5.21 -16.39
CA ALA A 44 -10.71 -4.62 -17.62
C ALA A 44 -10.75 -5.62 -18.79
N GLY A 45 -10.95 -5.10 -20.00
CA GLY A 45 -10.99 -5.93 -21.21
C GLY A 45 -11.28 -5.10 -22.45
N ARG A 46 -12.41 -4.41 -22.48
CA ARG A 46 -12.78 -3.47 -23.56
C ARG A 46 -12.63 -2.03 -23.09
N PRO A 47 -12.29 -1.10 -23.99
CA PRO A 47 -12.32 0.33 -23.64
C PRO A 47 -13.73 0.74 -23.19
N ARG A 48 -13.80 1.76 -22.32
CA ARG A 48 -15.09 2.37 -21.98
C ARG A 48 -15.71 2.99 -23.21
N PRO A 49 -17.05 3.04 -23.34
CA PRO A 49 -17.70 3.61 -24.52
C PRO A 49 -17.34 5.06 -24.81
N ASN A 50 -17.06 5.84 -23.76
CA ASN A 50 -16.84 7.29 -23.81
C ASN A 50 -15.47 7.69 -23.25
N GLU A 51 -14.41 6.94 -23.60
CA GLU A 51 -13.06 7.35 -23.18
C GLU A 51 -12.72 8.74 -23.71
N LEU A 52 -11.94 9.50 -22.94
CA LEU A 52 -11.51 10.85 -23.31
C LEU A 52 -10.76 10.84 -24.64
N SER A 53 -10.98 11.86 -25.47
CA SER A 53 -10.17 12.09 -26.68
C SER A 53 -8.73 12.45 -26.29
N THR A 54 -7.84 12.51 -27.28
CA THR A 54 -6.46 12.97 -27.06
C THR A 54 -6.45 14.39 -26.50
N GLU A 55 -7.23 15.30 -27.12
CA GLU A 55 -7.34 16.71 -26.73
C GLU A 55 -7.86 16.86 -25.31
N GLU A 56 -8.88 16.09 -24.93
CA GLU A 56 -9.40 16.07 -23.54
C GLU A 56 -8.34 15.55 -22.55
N CYS A 57 -7.55 14.54 -22.93
CA CYS A 57 -6.45 14.07 -22.11
C CYS A 57 -5.34 15.12 -21.91
N LEU A 58 -5.01 15.89 -22.96
CA LEU A 58 -4.04 16.96 -22.86
C LEU A 58 -4.53 18.08 -21.95
N GLU A 59 -5.80 18.48 -22.05
CA GLU A 59 -6.41 19.45 -21.13
C GLU A 59 -6.41 18.96 -19.68
N VAL A 60 -6.66 17.67 -19.43
CA VAL A 60 -6.50 17.07 -18.09
C VAL A 60 -5.09 17.23 -17.54
N VAL A 61 -4.08 17.00 -18.38
CA VAL A 61 -2.66 17.20 -17.96
C VAL A 61 -2.41 18.64 -17.57
N ASP A 62 -2.91 19.61 -18.35
CA ASP A 62 -2.77 21.04 -18.04
C ASP A 62 -3.45 21.42 -16.72
N GLN A 63 -4.65 20.89 -16.47
CA GLN A 63 -5.37 21.11 -15.21
C GLN A 63 -4.64 20.50 -14.01
N LEU A 64 -4.10 19.29 -14.14
CA LEU A 64 -3.30 18.64 -13.10
C LEU A 64 -2.01 19.42 -12.78
N ALA A 65 -1.35 19.97 -13.81
CA ALA A 65 -0.18 20.80 -13.62
C ALA A 65 -0.50 22.07 -12.84
N ARG A 66 -1.62 22.75 -13.16
CA ARG A 66 -2.10 23.92 -12.39
C ARG A 66 -2.41 23.61 -10.93
N LEU A 67 -2.91 22.41 -10.62
CA LEU A 67 -3.16 21.95 -9.26
C LEU A 67 -1.90 21.58 -8.47
N GLY A 68 -0.72 21.56 -9.12
CA GLY A 68 0.56 21.28 -8.47
C GLY A 68 0.88 19.79 -8.38
N THR A 69 0.29 18.95 -9.23
CA THR A 69 0.62 17.52 -9.35
C THR A 69 2.09 17.32 -9.67
N ARG A 70 2.74 16.39 -9.00
CA ARG A 70 4.16 16.07 -9.16
C ARG A 70 4.42 14.70 -9.76
N GLU A 71 3.49 13.76 -9.62
CA GLU A 71 3.60 12.41 -10.17
C GLU A 71 2.27 11.95 -10.76
N ILE A 72 2.30 11.42 -11.98
CA ILE A 72 1.18 10.74 -12.62
C ILE A 72 1.58 9.29 -12.92
N SER A 73 0.82 8.35 -12.37
CA SER A 73 0.92 6.93 -12.68
C SER A 73 -0.15 6.55 -13.68
N LEU A 74 0.24 6.26 -14.92
CA LEU A 74 -0.67 5.75 -15.93
C LEU A 74 -1.00 4.30 -15.65
N ILE A 75 -2.28 4.02 -15.59
CA ILE A 75 -2.85 2.67 -15.45
C ILE A 75 -3.94 2.48 -16.50
N GLY A 76 -4.64 1.37 -16.39
CA GLY A 76 -5.84 1.09 -17.17
C GLY A 76 -6.20 -0.37 -17.02
N GLY A 77 -6.74 -0.94 -18.09
CA GLY A 77 -6.46 -2.32 -18.43
C GLY A 77 -4.95 -2.43 -18.70
N GLU A 78 -4.55 -1.99 -19.90
CA GLU A 78 -3.15 -1.83 -20.28
C GLU A 78 -2.98 -0.48 -20.98
N ALA A 79 -2.32 0.47 -20.36
CA ALA A 79 -2.22 1.85 -20.83
C ALA A 79 -1.64 1.95 -22.26
N TYR A 80 -0.66 1.11 -22.61
CA TYR A 80 -0.04 1.08 -23.95
C TYR A 80 -0.94 0.52 -25.07
N LEU A 81 -2.14 0.06 -24.77
CA LEU A 81 -3.11 -0.32 -25.79
C LEU A 81 -3.89 0.89 -26.35
N ARG A 82 -3.88 2.01 -25.64
CA ARG A 82 -4.39 3.28 -26.13
C ARG A 82 -3.43 3.83 -27.19
N ARG A 83 -3.95 4.28 -28.33
CA ARG A 83 -3.10 4.65 -29.49
C ARG A 83 -2.20 5.86 -29.25
N ASP A 84 -2.70 6.85 -28.53
CA ASP A 84 -2.08 8.15 -28.25
C ASP A 84 -1.36 8.19 -26.89
N TRP A 85 -1.15 7.04 -26.23
CA TRP A 85 -0.56 6.98 -24.89
C TRP A 85 0.82 7.65 -24.77
N THR A 86 1.65 7.59 -25.82
CA THR A 86 2.96 8.26 -25.83
C THR A 86 2.85 9.78 -25.97
N GLU A 87 1.77 10.29 -26.59
CA GLU A 87 1.49 11.73 -26.64
C GLU A 87 1.09 12.25 -25.26
N ILE A 88 0.24 11.51 -24.55
CA ILE A 88 -0.10 11.80 -23.15
C ILE A 88 1.15 11.80 -22.26
N VAL A 89 2.07 10.84 -22.42
CA VAL A 89 3.35 10.83 -21.70
C VAL A 89 4.17 12.10 -21.99
N ARG A 90 4.29 12.51 -23.27
CA ARG A 90 5.01 13.74 -23.63
C ARG A 90 4.39 14.98 -23.00
N ALA A 91 3.06 15.08 -23.00
CA ALA A 91 2.36 16.21 -22.37
C ALA A 91 2.62 16.26 -20.86
N ILE A 92 2.53 15.13 -20.15
CA ILE A 92 2.86 15.05 -18.72
C ILE A 92 4.30 15.53 -18.47
N ARG A 93 5.23 15.07 -19.31
CA ARG A 93 6.65 15.40 -19.17
C ARG A 93 6.98 16.86 -19.51
N SER A 94 6.25 17.50 -20.42
CA SER A 94 6.44 18.92 -20.78
C SER A 94 6.15 19.85 -19.60
N HIS A 95 5.30 19.45 -18.65
CA HIS A 95 5.05 20.15 -17.40
C HIS A 95 6.04 19.81 -16.27
N GLY A 96 7.07 18.98 -16.54
CA GLY A 96 8.04 18.55 -15.52
C GLY A 96 7.50 17.50 -14.54
N ILE A 97 6.28 17.03 -14.72
CA ILE A 97 5.63 16.02 -13.86
C ILE A 97 6.29 14.65 -14.07
N TYR A 98 6.57 13.92 -12.99
CA TYR A 98 7.08 12.56 -13.07
C TYR A 98 6.01 11.63 -13.63
N CYS A 99 6.35 10.88 -14.69
CA CYS A 99 5.43 9.95 -15.34
C CYS A 99 5.92 8.52 -15.18
N ALA A 100 5.06 7.66 -14.64
CA ALA A 100 5.27 6.22 -14.56
C ALA A 100 4.07 5.47 -15.15
N MET A 101 4.25 4.20 -15.51
CA MET A 101 3.20 3.32 -16.02
C MET A 101 3.19 2.00 -15.25
N GLN A 102 1.99 1.47 -14.97
CA GLN A 102 1.80 0.14 -14.41
C GLN A 102 1.22 -0.78 -15.46
N SER A 103 1.73 -2.00 -15.57
CA SER A 103 1.36 -2.93 -16.65
C SER A 103 1.46 -4.40 -16.21
N GLY A 104 0.57 -5.25 -16.75
CA GLY A 104 0.74 -6.70 -16.75
C GLY A 104 1.72 -7.18 -17.83
N ALA A 105 2.18 -6.27 -18.69
CA ALA A 105 3.27 -6.41 -19.66
C ALA A 105 3.05 -7.43 -20.80
N ARG A 106 1.85 -7.98 -21.00
CA ARG A 106 1.59 -8.85 -22.14
C ARG A 106 1.78 -8.08 -23.45
N ASN A 107 2.75 -8.48 -24.28
CA ASN A 107 3.14 -7.78 -25.50
C ASN A 107 3.67 -6.34 -25.31
N LEU A 108 4.15 -6.00 -24.14
CA LEU A 108 4.93 -4.80 -23.90
C LEU A 108 6.37 -5.05 -24.38
N THR A 109 6.58 -4.98 -25.69
CA THR A 109 7.84 -5.32 -26.35
C THR A 109 8.93 -4.27 -26.10
N ALA A 110 10.20 -4.65 -26.34
CA ALA A 110 11.34 -3.71 -26.29
C ALA A 110 11.12 -2.46 -27.17
N ALA A 111 10.49 -2.60 -28.34
CA ALA A 111 10.16 -1.47 -29.20
C ALA A 111 9.17 -0.49 -28.53
N ARG A 112 8.10 -0.99 -27.91
CA ARG A 112 7.15 -0.15 -27.17
C ARG A 112 7.78 0.50 -25.92
N ILE A 113 8.68 -0.21 -25.25
CA ILE A 113 9.44 0.34 -24.14
C ILE A 113 10.37 1.46 -24.61
N ALA A 114 11.03 1.29 -25.75
CA ALA A 114 11.86 2.33 -26.36
C ALA A 114 11.02 3.56 -26.77
N GLU A 115 9.83 3.37 -27.34
CA GLU A 115 8.88 4.45 -27.63
C GLU A 115 8.46 5.20 -26.35
N ALA A 116 8.20 4.47 -25.25
CA ALA A 116 7.88 5.03 -23.94
C ALA A 116 9.00 5.91 -23.41
N ALA A 117 10.25 5.39 -23.44
CA ALA A 117 11.43 6.10 -22.99
C ALA A 117 11.69 7.36 -23.84
N ALA A 118 11.54 7.27 -25.17
CA ALA A 118 11.66 8.39 -26.10
C ALA A 118 10.55 9.46 -25.87
N ALA A 119 9.36 9.05 -25.41
CA ALA A 119 8.29 9.96 -24.99
C ALA A 119 8.58 10.63 -23.63
N GLY A 120 9.57 10.15 -22.88
CA GLY A 120 9.97 10.68 -21.58
C GLY A 120 9.41 9.94 -20.38
N LEU A 121 8.83 8.75 -20.55
CA LEU A 121 8.42 7.89 -19.42
C LEU A 121 9.64 7.63 -18.52
N GLN A 122 9.47 7.68 -17.20
CA GLN A 122 10.57 7.59 -16.25
C GLN A 122 10.57 6.30 -15.43
N GLY A 123 9.43 5.64 -15.33
CA GLY A 123 9.33 4.38 -14.59
C GLY A 123 8.26 3.42 -15.14
N ILE A 124 8.55 2.14 -15.01
CA ILE A 124 7.59 1.06 -15.30
C ILE A 124 7.49 0.15 -14.08
N GLY A 125 6.24 -0.10 -13.66
CA GLY A 125 5.89 -1.15 -12.72
C GLY A 125 5.29 -2.34 -13.47
N VAL A 126 5.91 -3.50 -13.33
CA VAL A 126 5.44 -4.74 -13.95
C VAL A 126 4.77 -5.62 -12.90
N SER A 127 3.60 -6.16 -13.22
CA SER A 127 2.87 -7.03 -12.31
C SER A 127 3.42 -8.46 -12.34
N ILE A 128 3.79 -9.01 -11.17
CA ILE A 128 4.21 -10.40 -10.99
C ILE A 128 3.60 -10.92 -9.70
N ASP A 129 2.66 -11.89 -9.79
CA ASP A 129 1.85 -12.35 -8.66
C ASP A 129 2.16 -13.80 -8.23
N GLY A 130 3.12 -14.44 -8.85
CA GLY A 130 3.52 -15.81 -8.57
C GLY A 130 4.72 -16.24 -9.39
N LEU A 131 5.16 -17.47 -9.20
CA LEU A 131 6.05 -18.18 -10.11
C LEU A 131 5.28 -18.50 -11.42
N PRO A 132 5.96 -18.96 -12.49
CA PRO A 132 5.37 -19.02 -13.83
C PRO A 132 3.96 -19.59 -13.90
N GLU A 133 3.74 -20.76 -13.32
CA GLU A 133 2.45 -21.47 -13.41
C GLU A 133 1.34 -20.71 -12.70
N LEU A 134 1.59 -20.24 -11.48
CA LEU A 134 0.60 -19.47 -10.71
C LEU A 134 0.35 -18.11 -11.34
N HIS A 135 1.38 -17.42 -11.79
CA HIS A 135 1.24 -16.12 -12.44
C HIS A 135 0.37 -16.22 -13.69
N ASP A 136 0.68 -17.18 -14.57
CA ASP A 136 -0.06 -17.38 -15.82
C ASP A 136 -1.52 -17.73 -15.59
N GLU A 137 -1.79 -18.57 -14.58
CA GLU A 137 -3.15 -18.88 -14.14
C GLU A 137 -3.89 -17.64 -13.64
N LEU A 138 -3.27 -16.88 -12.71
CA LEU A 138 -3.87 -15.68 -12.13
C LEU A 138 -4.10 -14.58 -13.18
N ARG A 139 -3.22 -14.45 -14.16
CA ARG A 139 -3.34 -13.49 -15.27
C ARG A 139 -4.22 -14.01 -16.43
N GLY A 140 -4.58 -15.29 -16.42
CA GLY A 140 -5.46 -15.94 -17.38
C GLY A 140 -4.86 -16.03 -18.78
N VAL A 141 -3.53 -16.02 -18.92
CA VAL A 141 -2.78 -16.05 -20.19
C VAL A 141 -1.50 -16.83 -20.03
N PRO A 142 -1.37 -18.00 -20.68
CA PRO A 142 -0.12 -18.77 -20.70
C PRO A 142 1.05 -17.94 -21.26
N GLY A 143 2.22 -18.03 -20.62
CA GLY A 143 3.43 -17.31 -20.99
C GLY A 143 3.45 -15.84 -20.55
N SER A 144 2.46 -15.36 -19.82
CA SER A 144 2.41 -13.96 -19.33
C SER A 144 3.54 -13.67 -18.35
N TYR A 145 3.99 -14.67 -17.58
CA TYR A 145 5.13 -14.53 -16.68
C TYR A 145 6.42 -14.20 -17.44
N ASP A 146 6.75 -14.96 -18.46
CA ASP A 146 7.97 -14.76 -19.25
C ASP A 146 7.95 -13.40 -19.95
N MET A 147 6.78 -12.98 -20.49
CA MET A 147 6.61 -11.66 -21.08
C MET A 147 6.82 -10.54 -20.04
N ALA A 148 6.32 -10.70 -18.82
CA ALA A 148 6.50 -9.75 -17.73
C ALA A 148 7.96 -9.63 -17.29
N ILE A 149 8.67 -10.74 -17.12
CA ILE A 149 10.09 -10.77 -16.79
C ILE A 149 10.92 -10.15 -17.93
N GLN A 150 10.59 -10.44 -19.19
CA GLN A 150 11.31 -9.84 -20.32
C GLN A 150 11.08 -8.33 -20.40
N ALA A 151 9.85 -7.86 -20.23
CA ALA A 151 9.56 -6.43 -20.21
C ALA A 151 10.29 -5.68 -19.08
N LEU A 152 10.47 -6.31 -17.91
CA LEU A 152 11.24 -5.74 -16.80
C LEU A 152 12.72 -5.58 -17.20
N LYS A 153 13.32 -6.57 -17.86
CA LYS A 153 14.70 -6.51 -18.37
C LYS A 153 14.86 -5.44 -19.44
N ASP A 154 13.93 -5.38 -20.38
CA ASP A 154 13.93 -4.39 -21.47
C ASP A 154 13.78 -2.96 -20.94
N ALA A 155 12.91 -2.75 -19.94
CA ALA A 155 12.73 -1.47 -19.27
C ALA A 155 14.03 -1.01 -18.56
N LYS A 156 14.70 -1.92 -17.87
CA LYS A 156 16.00 -1.65 -17.26
C LYS A 156 17.05 -1.29 -18.32
N ALA A 157 17.11 -2.03 -19.42
CA ALA A 157 18.03 -1.75 -20.54
C ALA A 157 17.76 -0.40 -21.21
N ALA A 158 16.50 0.04 -21.25
CA ALA A 158 16.10 1.36 -21.73
C ALA A 158 16.34 2.50 -20.71
N GLY A 159 16.92 2.23 -19.54
CA GLY A 159 17.23 3.22 -18.51
C GLY A 159 16.03 3.68 -17.69
N LEU A 160 14.89 2.99 -17.77
CA LEU A 160 13.73 3.29 -16.95
C LEU A 160 13.89 2.76 -15.52
N ARG A 161 13.32 3.47 -14.56
CA ARG A 161 13.17 2.95 -13.20
C ARG A 161 12.23 1.76 -13.22
N THR A 162 12.69 0.62 -12.70
CA THR A 162 11.92 -0.62 -12.71
C THR A 162 11.35 -0.94 -11.34
N SER A 163 10.07 -1.28 -11.31
CA SER A 163 9.39 -1.81 -10.12
C SER A 163 8.58 -3.04 -10.47
N VAL A 164 8.34 -3.88 -9.47
CA VAL A 164 7.40 -4.98 -9.57
C VAL A 164 6.24 -4.72 -8.63
N ASN A 165 5.01 -5.02 -9.07
CA ASN A 165 3.82 -4.98 -8.23
C ASN A 165 3.31 -6.40 -8.04
N THR A 166 3.09 -6.80 -6.78
CA THR A 166 2.52 -8.10 -6.45
C THR A 166 1.25 -7.91 -5.63
N GLN A 167 0.16 -8.52 -6.09
CA GLN A 167 -1.04 -8.68 -5.29
C GLN A 167 -0.91 -9.95 -4.45
N ILE A 168 -0.90 -9.77 -3.13
CA ILE A 168 -0.77 -10.86 -2.18
C ILE A 168 -2.15 -11.49 -1.99
N GLY A 169 -2.31 -12.68 -2.51
CA GLY A 169 -3.46 -13.55 -2.29
C GLY A 169 -3.07 -14.81 -1.50
N ALA A 170 -4.04 -15.63 -1.15
CA ALA A 170 -3.83 -16.86 -0.38
C ALA A 170 -2.77 -17.80 -1.00
N ARG A 171 -2.70 -17.84 -2.33
CA ARG A 171 -1.76 -18.69 -3.08
C ARG A 171 -0.39 -18.04 -3.35
N THR A 172 -0.29 -16.72 -3.20
CA THR A 172 0.94 -15.95 -3.49
C THR A 172 1.93 -15.99 -2.33
N VAL A 173 1.42 -16.03 -1.08
CA VAL A 173 2.22 -15.86 0.15
C VAL A 173 3.42 -16.79 0.21
N GLU A 174 3.22 -18.09 -0.02
CA GLU A 174 4.29 -19.08 0.06
C GLU A 174 5.37 -18.90 -1.02
N GLN A 175 5.01 -18.26 -2.14
CA GLN A 175 5.93 -18.03 -3.26
C GLN A 175 6.73 -16.73 -3.14
N MET A 176 6.38 -15.84 -2.20
CA MET A 176 6.98 -14.50 -2.10
C MET A 176 8.52 -14.50 -2.01
N PRO A 177 9.18 -15.39 -1.24
CA PRO A 177 10.65 -15.43 -1.22
C PRO A 177 11.23 -15.74 -2.61
N ALA A 178 10.68 -16.73 -3.30
CA ALA A 178 11.13 -17.10 -4.65
C ALA A 178 10.80 -16.01 -5.69
N ILE A 179 9.66 -15.31 -5.56
CA ILE A 179 9.35 -14.14 -6.39
C ILE A 179 10.42 -13.07 -6.20
N MET A 180 10.81 -12.75 -4.95
CA MET A 180 11.86 -11.79 -4.66
C MET A 180 13.17 -12.12 -5.39
N ASP A 181 13.61 -13.39 -5.36
CA ASP A 181 14.79 -13.83 -6.08
C ASP A 181 14.71 -13.59 -7.59
N ARG A 182 13.57 -13.93 -8.17
CA ARG A 182 13.34 -13.80 -9.62
C ARG A 182 13.29 -12.34 -10.08
N ILE A 183 12.62 -11.46 -9.30
CA ILE A 183 12.52 -10.05 -9.68
C ILE A 183 13.84 -9.30 -9.51
N ILE A 184 14.64 -9.63 -8.48
CA ILE A 184 15.99 -9.09 -8.32
C ILE A 184 16.88 -9.52 -9.50
N ALA A 185 16.86 -10.80 -9.86
CA ALA A 185 17.61 -11.31 -11.00
C ALA A 185 17.18 -10.67 -12.33
N ALA A 186 15.91 -10.30 -12.48
CA ALA A 186 15.40 -9.57 -13.63
C ALA A 186 15.72 -8.06 -13.60
N GLY A 187 16.25 -7.54 -12.49
CA GLY A 187 16.72 -6.16 -12.37
C GLY A 187 15.70 -5.19 -11.80
N ALA A 188 14.70 -5.66 -11.05
CA ALA A 188 13.83 -4.80 -10.27
C ALA A 188 14.62 -4.06 -9.19
N THR A 189 14.31 -2.79 -8.99
CA THR A 189 14.88 -1.96 -7.92
C THR A 189 13.86 -1.67 -6.82
N HIS A 190 12.58 -1.86 -7.12
CA HIS A 190 11.48 -1.64 -6.19
C HIS A 190 10.47 -2.77 -6.30
N TRP A 191 9.90 -3.15 -5.16
CA TRP A 191 8.85 -4.16 -5.08
C TRP A 191 7.67 -3.61 -4.27
N GLN A 192 6.56 -3.31 -4.96
CA GLN A 192 5.33 -2.87 -4.34
C GLN A 192 4.43 -4.06 -4.03
N LEU A 193 3.97 -4.15 -2.80
CA LEU A 193 3.12 -5.22 -2.28
C LEU A 193 1.77 -4.65 -1.85
N GLN A 194 0.68 -5.32 -2.19
CA GLN A 194 -0.66 -5.00 -1.71
C GLN A 194 -1.49 -6.27 -1.58
N LEU A 195 -2.45 -6.28 -0.66
CA LEU A 195 -3.40 -7.39 -0.55
C LEU A 195 -4.34 -7.41 -1.75
N THR A 196 -4.70 -8.60 -2.20
CA THR A 196 -5.86 -8.79 -3.09
C THR A 196 -7.13 -8.39 -2.34
N VAL A 197 -7.91 -7.49 -2.93
CA VAL A 197 -9.12 -6.94 -2.30
C VAL A 197 -10.35 -7.51 -2.99
N ALA A 198 -11.41 -7.76 -2.22
CA ALA A 198 -12.67 -8.34 -2.67
C ALA A 198 -13.45 -7.38 -3.60
N MET A 199 -12.97 -7.21 -4.84
CA MET A 199 -13.56 -6.34 -5.85
C MET A 199 -13.45 -6.95 -7.24
N GLY A 200 -14.45 -6.77 -8.07
CA GLY A 200 -14.48 -7.26 -9.45
C GLY A 200 -14.30 -8.78 -9.51
N ASN A 201 -13.37 -9.26 -10.35
CA ASN A 201 -13.12 -10.70 -10.52
C ASN A 201 -12.62 -11.38 -9.24
N ALA A 202 -12.00 -10.64 -8.30
CA ALA A 202 -11.57 -11.22 -7.03
C ALA A 202 -12.74 -11.63 -6.12
N VAL A 203 -13.93 -11.05 -6.31
CA VAL A 203 -15.16 -11.52 -5.62
C VAL A 203 -15.62 -12.85 -6.20
N ASP A 204 -15.55 -13.01 -7.52
CA ASP A 204 -15.94 -14.26 -8.19
C ASP A 204 -14.99 -15.40 -7.80
N ASN A 205 -13.73 -15.07 -7.49
CA ASN A 205 -12.66 -15.97 -7.10
C ASN A 205 -12.23 -15.72 -5.64
N ASP A 206 -13.16 -15.67 -4.70
CA ASP A 206 -12.92 -15.30 -3.31
C ASP A 206 -11.94 -16.22 -2.55
N GLY A 207 -11.70 -17.45 -3.03
CA GLY A 207 -10.62 -18.31 -2.59
C GLY A 207 -9.20 -17.72 -2.79
N LEU A 208 -9.04 -16.65 -3.59
CA LEU A 208 -7.80 -15.91 -3.72
C LEU A 208 -7.55 -14.95 -2.55
N LEU A 209 -8.59 -14.59 -1.80
CA LEU A 209 -8.47 -13.63 -0.70
C LEU A 209 -7.74 -14.26 0.49
N LEU A 210 -6.78 -13.53 1.04
CA LEU A 210 -6.27 -13.85 2.36
C LEU A 210 -7.36 -13.68 3.41
N GLN A 211 -7.34 -14.50 4.45
CA GLN A 211 -8.16 -14.29 5.62
C GLN A 211 -7.48 -13.30 6.59
N PRO A 212 -8.23 -12.44 7.31
CA PRO A 212 -7.65 -11.46 8.23
C PRO A 212 -6.64 -12.06 9.22
N TYR A 213 -6.92 -13.22 9.80
CA TYR A 213 -6.03 -13.88 10.76
C TYR A 213 -4.66 -14.29 10.16
N GLN A 214 -4.58 -14.48 8.84
CA GLN A 214 -3.31 -14.83 8.18
C GLN A 214 -2.28 -13.68 8.19
N LEU A 215 -2.67 -12.48 8.62
CA LEU A 215 -1.72 -11.40 8.87
C LEU A 215 -0.72 -11.74 9.99
N LEU A 216 -1.04 -12.67 10.90
CA LEU A 216 -0.10 -13.14 11.93
C LEU A 216 1.15 -13.77 11.30
N ASP A 217 0.99 -14.49 10.19
CA ASP A 217 2.09 -15.13 9.46
C ASP A 217 2.68 -14.21 8.37
N LEU A 218 1.80 -13.46 7.69
CA LEU A 218 2.22 -12.59 6.59
C LEU A 218 3.12 -11.45 7.07
N MET A 219 2.80 -10.79 8.18
CA MET A 219 3.53 -9.59 8.59
C MET A 219 4.98 -9.89 9.00
N PRO A 220 5.30 -10.96 9.75
CA PRO A 220 6.68 -11.38 9.96
C PRO A 220 7.42 -11.77 8.68
N LEU A 221 6.74 -12.44 7.73
CA LEU A 221 7.32 -12.75 6.43
C LEU A 221 7.71 -11.47 5.68
N LEU A 222 6.81 -10.48 5.61
CA LEU A 222 7.09 -9.19 4.97
C LEU A 222 8.27 -8.47 5.63
N ALA A 223 8.36 -8.50 6.97
CA ALA A 223 9.47 -7.89 7.69
C ALA A 223 10.81 -8.54 7.34
N ARG A 224 10.86 -9.87 7.26
CA ARG A 224 12.05 -10.59 6.81
C ARG A 224 12.43 -10.23 5.38
N LEU A 225 11.48 -10.29 4.44
CA LEU A 225 11.70 -9.94 3.04
C LEU A 225 12.12 -8.47 2.86
N TYR A 226 11.65 -7.58 3.73
CA TYR A 226 12.08 -6.17 3.73
C TYR A 226 13.59 -6.05 3.97
N HIS A 227 14.11 -6.69 5.01
CA HIS A 227 15.54 -6.65 5.32
C HIS A 227 16.37 -7.35 4.25
N GLU A 228 15.99 -8.57 3.85
CA GLU A 228 16.68 -9.30 2.78
C GLU A 228 16.70 -8.52 1.45
N GLY A 229 15.60 -7.84 1.13
CA GLY A 229 15.49 -7.00 -0.07
C GLY A 229 16.43 -5.80 0.00
N MET A 230 16.45 -5.09 1.12
CA MET A 230 17.34 -3.94 1.33
C MET A 230 18.81 -4.31 1.18
N ASP A 231 19.24 -5.43 1.78
CA ASP A 231 20.61 -5.94 1.68
C ASP A 231 21.00 -6.28 0.23
N ARG A 232 20.02 -6.61 -0.61
CA ARG A 232 20.18 -6.98 -2.01
C ARG A 232 19.85 -5.85 -3.00
N GLY A 233 19.62 -4.63 -2.51
CA GLY A 233 19.32 -3.45 -3.32
C GLY A 233 17.89 -3.38 -3.88
N LEU A 234 16.94 -4.10 -3.28
CA LEU A 234 15.52 -4.06 -3.59
C LEU A 234 14.76 -3.28 -2.51
N THR A 235 14.23 -2.12 -2.85
CA THR A 235 13.38 -1.34 -1.95
C THR A 235 11.95 -1.89 -1.95
N MET A 236 11.50 -2.40 -0.81
CA MET A 236 10.14 -2.88 -0.66
C MET A 236 9.18 -1.74 -0.27
N ILE A 237 8.04 -1.64 -0.95
CA ILE A 237 7.00 -0.65 -0.71
C ILE A 237 5.69 -1.39 -0.40
N VAL A 238 5.18 -1.23 0.81
CA VAL A 238 3.93 -1.85 1.22
C VAL A 238 2.75 -0.92 0.95
N GLY A 239 1.73 -1.43 0.31
CA GLY A 239 0.52 -0.70 -0.04
C GLY A 239 -0.27 -0.23 1.19
N ASN A 240 -1.13 0.76 0.97
CA ASN A 240 -1.94 1.34 2.04
C ASN A 240 -2.98 0.37 2.64
N ASN A 241 -3.20 -0.77 2.01
CA ASN A 241 -4.13 -1.80 2.49
C ASN A 241 -3.47 -2.90 3.34
N ILE A 242 -2.20 -2.75 3.72
CA ILE A 242 -1.45 -3.72 4.52
C ILE A 242 -0.99 -3.09 5.83
N GLY A 243 -1.11 -3.85 6.91
CA GLY A 243 -0.52 -3.52 8.21
C GLY A 243 -1.44 -2.76 9.12
N TYR A 244 -0.99 -1.77 9.76
CA TYR A 244 -1.45 -0.84 10.78
C TYR A 244 -1.07 -1.25 12.19
N PHE A 245 -0.19 -0.45 12.79
CA PHE A 245 0.16 -0.42 14.22
C PHE A 245 0.61 -1.76 14.83
N GLY A 246 1.13 -2.65 14.00
CA GLY A 246 1.88 -3.82 14.44
C GLY A 246 3.35 -3.48 14.68
N PRO A 247 4.16 -4.45 15.16
CA PRO A 247 5.58 -4.24 15.49
C PRO A 247 6.47 -3.92 14.28
N TYR A 248 5.97 -4.08 13.05
CA TYR A 248 6.73 -3.87 11.81
C TYR A 248 6.31 -2.64 11.03
N GLU A 249 5.35 -1.85 11.54
CA GLU A 249 4.77 -0.69 10.86
C GLU A 249 5.84 0.33 10.41
N HIS A 250 6.85 0.57 11.25
CA HIS A 250 7.91 1.54 11.01
C HIS A 250 8.83 1.19 9.84
N PHE A 251 8.89 -0.07 9.39
CA PHE A 251 9.77 -0.47 8.29
C PHE A 251 9.35 0.14 6.95
N TRP A 252 8.06 0.25 6.69
CA TRP A 252 7.53 0.61 5.37
C TRP A 252 6.72 1.90 5.30
N ARG A 253 6.49 2.56 6.44
CA ARG A 253 5.89 3.89 6.41
C ARG A 253 6.96 4.95 6.21
N ASN A 254 6.65 5.99 5.44
CA ASN A 254 7.56 7.09 5.10
C ASN A 254 8.98 6.63 4.74
N LEU A 255 9.10 5.57 3.93
CA LEU A 255 10.40 5.01 3.51
C LEU A 255 11.26 4.51 4.68
N GLY A 256 10.64 3.97 5.74
CA GLY A 256 11.35 3.40 6.88
C GLY A 256 11.93 4.42 7.86
N GLN A 257 11.47 5.68 7.82
CA GLN A 257 11.87 6.63 8.86
C GLN A 257 11.38 6.15 10.22
N GLU A 258 12.26 6.18 11.22
CA GLU A 258 11.89 5.89 12.60
C GLU A 258 10.69 6.72 13.03
N SER A 259 9.80 6.14 13.81
CA SER A 259 8.55 6.74 14.28
C SER A 259 7.47 6.97 13.21
N SER A 260 7.66 6.49 11.98
CA SER A 260 6.62 6.62 10.96
C SER A 260 5.54 5.58 11.13
N HIS A 261 4.30 6.02 11.18
CA HIS A 261 3.12 5.19 11.32
C HIS A 261 2.02 5.64 10.34
N TRP A 262 0.97 4.84 10.24
CA TRP A 262 -0.21 5.19 9.46
C TRP A 262 -0.92 6.40 10.06
N THR A 263 -1.18 7.42 9.24
CA THR A 263 -1.82 8.69 9.63
C THR A 263 -3.17 8.92 8.95
N GLY A 264 -3.76 7.85 8.40
CA GLY A 264 -5.03 7.93 7.67
C GLY A 264 -4.87 7.81 6.16
N CYS A 265 -6.00 7.72 5.47
CA CYS A 265 -6.06 7.55 4.02
C CYS A 265 -5.67 8.86 3.30
N SER A 266 -4.75 8.79 2.34
CA SER A 266 -4.34 9.94 1.52
C SER A 266 -5.27 10.23 0.34
N ALA A 267 -6.22 9.35 0.08
CA ALA A 267 -7.21 9.51 -0.99
C ALA A 267 -8.09 10.74 -0.76
N GLY A 268 -8.26 11.58 -1.78
CA GLY A 268 -8.96 12.85 -1.67
C GLY A 268 -8.27 13.90 -0.79
N GLN A 269 -7.05 13.63 -0.29
CA GLN A 269 -6.22 14.60 0.43
C GLN A 269 -5.03 15.07 -0.40
N THR A 270 -4.25 14.13 -0.93
CA THR A 270 -3.07 14.36 -1.75
C THR A 270 -2.95 13.35 -2.90
N VAL A 271 -3.93 12.48 -3.02
CA VAL A 271 -4.05 11.48 -4.09
C VAL A 271 -5.41 11.63 -4.77
N ILE A 272 -5.41 11.58 -6.10
CA ILE A 272 -6.61 11.61 -6.94
C ILE A 272 -6.59 10.44 -7.91
N GLY A 273 -7.74 9.87 -8.21
CA GLY A 273 -7.95 8.87 -9.24
C GLY A 273 -8.75 9.45 -10.40
N LEU A 274 -8.34 9.15 -11.63
CA LEU A 274 -9.10 9.44 -12.82
C LEU A 274 -9.43 8.17 -13.58
N GLU A 275 -10.66 8.08 -14.07
CA GLU A 275 -11.10 7.04 -15.01
C GLU A 275 -10.98 7.54 -16.45
N SER A 276 -10.93 6.61 -17.40
CA SER A 276 -10.70 6.92 -18.81
C SER A 276 -11.83 7.70 -19.48
N ASP A 277 -13.01 7.75 -18.88
CA ASP A 277 -14.17 8.54 -19.33
C ASP A 277 -14.23 9.95 -18.71
N GLY A 278 -13.21 10.33 -17.94
CA GLY A 278 -13.13 11.63 -17.30
C GLY A 278 -13.75 11.70 -15.89
N THR A 279 -14.20 10.58 -15.35
CA THR A 279 -14.73 10.52 -14.00
C THR A 279 -13.59 10.66 -12.96
N VAL A 280 -13.78 11.52 -11.99
CA VAL A 280 -12.80 11.83 -10.93
C VAL A 280 -13.21 11.16 -9.63
N LYS A 281 -12.24 10.50 -8.97
CA LYS A 281 -12.42 9.84 -7.67
C LYS A 281 -11.31 10.25 -6.69
N GLY A 282 -11.59 10.23 -5.39
CA GLY A 282 -10.55 10.44 -4.38
C GLY A 282 -9.55 9.27 -4.32
N CYS A 283 -9.97 8.06 -4.65
CA CYS A 283 -9.14 6.87 -4.71
C CYS A 283 -9.37 6.12 -6.04
N PRO A 284 -8.31 5.77 -6.79
CA PRO A 284 -8.46 5.05 -8.07
C PRO A 284 -9.07 3.66 -7.92
N SER A 285 -8.95 3.06 -6.74
CA SER A 285 -9.35 1.67 -6.49
C SER A 285 -10.78 1.52 -5.95
N LEU A 286 -11.44 2.60 -5.51
CA LEU A 286 -12.82 2.54 -5.02
C LEU A 286 -13.83 2.39 -6.16
N ALA A 287 -15.01 1.90 -5.83
CA ALA A 287 -16.13 1.84 -6.75
C ALA A 287 -16.44 3.23 -7.33
N THR A 288 -16.86 3.30 -8.60
CA THR A 288 -17.28 4.57 -9.21
C THR A 288 -18.59 5.04 -8.57
N VAL A 289 -19.50 4.11 -8.36
CA VAL A 289 -20.77 4.40 -7.66
C VAL A 289 -20.48 4.74 -6.19
N GLY A 290 -20.92 5.90 -5.75
CA GLY A 290 -20.76 6.40 -4.38
C GLY A 290 -19.44 7.14 -4.10
N TYR A 291 -18.45 7.08 -5.00
CA TYR A 291 -17.14 7.72 -4.82
C TYR A 291 -16.70 8.60 -6.00
N ALA A 292 -17.53 8.73 -7.03
CA ALA A 292 -17.33 9.69 -8.11
C ALA A 292 -17.61 11.11 -7.63
N GLY A 293 -16.64 11.99 -7.79
CA GLY A 293 -16.75 13.41 -7.39
C GLY A 293 -17.31 14.30 -8.47
N GLY A 294 -17.32 13.84 -9.71
CA GLY A 294 -17.76 14.56 -10.89
C GLY A 294 -17.06 14.06 -12.15
N ASN A 295 -17.38 14.64 -13.29
CA ASN A 295 -16.76 14.36 -14.58
C ASN A 295 -16.15 15.64 -15.16
N ILE A 296 -14.95 15.55 -15.72
CA ILE A 296 -14.22 16.71 -16.28
C ILE A 296 -14.89 17.37 -17.47
N ARG A 297 -15.85 16.71 -18.10
CA ARG A 297 -16.68 17.28 -19.17
C ARG A 297 -17.78 18.19 -18.66
N GLU A 298 -18.09 18.11 -17.35
CA GLU A 298 -19.14 18.89 -16.70
C GLU A 298 -18.58 20.00 -15.82
N LEU A 299 -17.47 19.69 -15.11
CA LEU A 299 -16.82 20.59 -14.18
C LEU A 299 -15.30 20.54 -14.40
N SER A 300 -14.60 21.63 -14.16
CA SER A 300 -13.14 21.62 -14.15
C SER A 300 -12.61 20.70 -13.05
N LEU A 301 -11.42 20.15 -13.25
CA LEU A 301 -10.76 19.31 -12.24
C LEU A 301 -10.52 20.08 -10.92
N GLU A 302 -10.27 21.38 -11.01
CA GLU A 302 -10.11 22.27 -9.85
C GLU A 302 -11.42 22.40 -9.06
N GLU A 303 -12.55 22.59 -9.73
CA GLU A 303 -13.86 22.64 -9.08
C GLU A 303 -14.19 21.31 -8.40
N ILE A 304 -13.98 20.17 -9.09
CA ILE A 304 -14.21 18.85 -8.52
C ILE A 304 -13.31 18.63 -7.30
N TRP A 305 -12.01 18.95 -7.40
CA TRP A 305 -11.03 18.76 -6.33
C TRP A 305 -11.33 19.61 -5.08
N ASN A 306 -11.82 20.82 -5.27
CA ASN A 306 -12.04 21.73 -4.16
C ASN A 306 -13.42 21.59 -3.50
N SER A 307 -14.45 21.17 -4.24
CA SER A 307 -15.86 21.24 -3.77
C SER A 307 -16.53 19.88 -3.59
N SER A 308 -16.04 18.79 -4.17
CA SER A 308 -16.77 17.51 -4.13
C SER A 308 -16.53 16.75 -2.83
N GLU A 309 -17.57 16.64 -1.99
CA GLU A 309 -17.53 15.83 -0.75
C GLU A 309 -17.27 14.34 -1.03
N ALA A 310 -17.74 13.82 -2.16
CA ALA A 310 -17.58 12.41 -2.52
C ALA A 310 -16.12 11.98 -2.65
N ILE A 311 -15.21 12.90 -3.05
CA ILE A 311 -13.78 12.59 -3.09
C ILE A 311 -13.05 12.88 -1.77
N HIS A 312 -13.66 13.68 -0.89
CA HIS A 312 -13.05 14.11 0.37
C HIS A 312 -13.30 13.16 1.55
N PHE A 313 -13.86 11.99 1.31
CA PHE A 313 -14.20 11.04 2.37
C PHE A 313 -13.04 10.75 3.36
N GLY A 314 -11.77 10.84 2.91
CA GLY A 314 -10.60 10.69 3.77
C GLY A 314 -10.36 11.89 4.70
N ARG A 315 -10.71 13.12 4.26
CA ARG A 315 -10.60 14.36 5.05
C ARG A 315 -11.72 14.44 6.08
N LEU A 316 -12.94 14.11 5.64
CA LEU A 316 -14.16 14.30 6.43
C LEU A 316 -14.40 13.21 7.48
N ARG A 317 -13.72 12.05 7.35
CA ARG A 317 -13.93 10.93 8.26
C ARG A 317 -13.49 11.24 9.68
N SER A 318 -14.40 11.03 10.61
CA SER A 318 -14.17 11.14 12.05
C SER A 318 -14.21 9.76 12.75
N VAL A 319 -14.01 9.75 14.07
CA VAL A 319 -14.15 8.53 14.88
C VAL A 319 -15.63 8.08 14.95
N GLU A 320 -16.55 9.00 14.82
CA GLU A 320 -18.00 8.76 14.82
C GLU A 320 -18.44 7.88 13.64
N ASP A 321 -17.71 7.94 12.51
CA ASP A 321 -17.97 7.12 11.32
C ASP A 321 -17.46 5.68 11.45
N LEU A 322 -16.65 5.42 12.48
CA LEU A 322 -16.11 4.08 12.71
C LEU A 322 -17.14 3.18 13.38
N TRP A 323 -17.03 1.89 13.11
CA TRP A 323 -17.89 0.87 13.69
C TRP A 323 -17.12 -0.42 13.99
N GLY A 324 -17.76 -1.37 14.68
CA GLY A 324 -17.13 -2.61 15.10
C GLY A 324 -15.84 -2.36 15.91
N PHE A 325 -14.82 -3.17 15.69
CA PHE A 325 -13.54 -3.06 16.37
C PHE A 325 -12.91 -1.66 16.25
N CYS A 326 -12.96 -1.05 15.07
CA CYS A 326 -12.30 0.23 14.83
C CYS A 326 -12.91 1.37 15.66
N ARG A 327 -14.20 1.30 16.03
CA ARG A 327 -14.87 2.32 16.86
C ARG A 327 -14.24 2.48 18.24
N THR A 328 -13.80 1.38 18.84
CA THR A 328 -13.25 1.33 20.20
C THR A 328 -11.73 1.11 20.23
N CYS A 329 -11.09 1.08 19.05
CA CYS A 329 -9.67 0.84 18.91
C CYS A 329 -8.83 1.93 19.58
N TYR A 330 -7.72 1.53 20.20
CA TYR A 330 -6.71 2.42 20.80
C TYR A 330 -6.21 3.50 19.82
N TYR A 331 -6.12 3.18 18.52
CA TYR A 331 -5.64 4.06 17.45
C TYR A 331 -6.77 4.74 16.65
N ALA A 332 -8.02 4.70 17.10
CA ALA A 332 -9.16 5.18 16.31
C ALA A 332 -8.98 6.60 15.77
N ASP A 333 -8.49 7.53 16.62
CA ASP A 333 -8.32 8.96 16.29
C ASP A 333 -7.27 9.20 15.18
N VAL A 334 -6.21 8.40 15.13
CA VAL A 334 -5.14 8.51 14.13
C VAL A 334 -5.43 7.65 12.90
N CYS A 335 -5.87 6.40 13.13
CA CYS A 335 -6.06 5.41 12.07
C CYS A 335 -7.27 5.67 11.19
N ARG A 336 -8.39 6.10 11.79
CA ARG A 336 -9.67 6.33 11.12
C ARG A 336 -10.15 5.14 10.26
N GLY A 337 -9.93 3.91 10.78
CA GLY A 337 -10.41 2.68 10.15
C GLY A 337 -9.56 2.14 9.00
N GLY A 338 -8.32 2.61 8.83
CA GLY A 338 -7.39 2.10 7.82
C GLY A 338 -7.79 2.42 6.39
N CYS A 339 -7.49 1.52 5.45
CA CYS A 339 -7.81 1.68 4.03
C CYS A 339 -9.31 1.62 3.79
N THR A 340 -9.88 2.69 3.22
CA THR A 340 -11.28 2.78 2.83
C THR A 340 -11.66 1.68 1.86
N TRP A 341 -10.86 1.49 0.82
CA TRP A 341 -11.11 0.49 -0.23
C TRP A 341 -11.29 -0.92 0.34
N THR A 342 -10.43 -1.36 1.25
CA THR A 342 -10.52 -2.71 1.84
C THR A 342 -11.82 -2.92 2.63
N ALA A 343 -12.20 -1.94 3.47
CA ALA A 343 -13.40 -2.06 4.28
C ALA A 343 -14.68 -1.95 3.44
N ASP A 344 -14.70 -0.99 2.50
CA ASP A 344 -15.84 -0.75 1.63
C ASP A 344 -16.13 -1.94 0.70
N SER A 345 -15.09 -2.54 0.14
CA SER A 345 -15.23 -3.70 -0.76
C SER A 345 -15.86 -4.92 -0.08
N LEU A 346 -15.67 -5.05 1.24
CA LEU A 346 -16.22 -6.16 2.01
C LEU A 346 -17.63 -5.90 2.51
N PHE A 347 -17.87 -4.67 3.00
CA PHE A 347 -19.05 -4.39 3.83
C PHE A 347 -19.98 -3.33 3.23
N GLY A 348 -19.67 -2.80 2.03
CA GLY A 348 -20.42 -1.69 1.42
C GLY A 348 -20.31 -0.38 2.20
N ARG A 349 -19.42 -0.30 3.21
CA ARG A 349 -19.12 0.91 3.98
C ARG A 349 -17.73 0.88 4.58
N PRO A 350 -17.02 2.01 4.66
CA PRO A 350 -15.73 2.13 5.30
C PRO A 350 -15.81 2.11 6.84
N GLY A 351 -14.67 2.22 7.51
CA GLY A 351 -14.60 2.48 8.96
C GLY A 351 -14.47 1.25 9.87
N ASN A 352 -14.34 0.04 9.30
CA ASN A 352 -14.01 -1.16 10.06
C ASN A 352 -13.20 -2.13 9.21
N ASN A 353 -11.88 -1.98 9.20
CA ASN A 353 -10.99 -2.80 8.38
C ASN A 353 -10.52 -4.04 9.15
N PRO A 354 -10.86 -5.28 8.72
CA PRO A 354 -10.40 -6.49 9.37
C PRO A 354 -8.93 -6.82 9.06
N TYR A 355 -8.38 -6.34 7.94
CA TYR A 355 -6.97 -6.54 7.57
C TYR A 355 -6.07 -5.54 8.30
N CYS A 356 -6.00 -5.67 9.63
CA CYS A 356 -5.24 -4.80 10.52
C CYS A 356 -4.36 -5.63 11.45
N HIS A 357 -3.04 -5.42 11.40
CA HIS A 357 -2.10 -6.20 12.20
C HIS A 357 -2.32 -6.00 13.71
N HIS A 358 -2.56 -4.75 14.16
CA HIS A 358 -2.93 -4.50 15.56
C HIS A 358 -4.16 -5.33 15.98
N ARG A 359 -5.20 -5.34 15.14
CA ARG A 359 -6.45 -6.03 15.42
C ARG A 359 -6.27 -7.54 15.56
N VAL A 360 -5.54 -8.17 14.64
CA VAL A 360 -5.32 -9.62 14.70
C VAL A 360 -4.47 -10.02 15.91
N LEU A 361 -3.49 -9.19 16.32
CA LEU A 361 -2.71 -9.41 17.55
C LEU A 361 -3.56 -9.29 18.82
N GLU A 362 -4.51 -8.35 18.86
CA GLU A 362 -5.40 -8.21 20.02
C GLU A 362 -6.43 -9.34 20.11
N LEU A 363 -6.88 -9.86 18.98
CA LEU A 363 -7.76 -11.04 18.93
C LEU A 363 -7.00 -12.32 19.32
N GLU A 364 -5.79 -12.49 18.81
CA GLU A 364 -4.94 -13.64 19.13
C GLU A 364 -4.69 -13.77 20.64
N LYS A 365 -4.40 -12.66 21.34
CA LYS A 365 -4.25 -12.65 22.80
C LYS A 365 -5.46 -13.23 23.55
N GLN A 366 -6.63 -13.19 22.93
CA GLN A 366 -7.90 -13.64 23.48
C GLN A 366 -8.30 -15.04 22.97
N GLY A 367 -7.42 -15.73 22.25
CA GLY A 367 -7.71 -17.02 21.62
C GLY A 367 -8.71 -16.93 20.46
N LEU A 368 -8.89 -15.75 19.86
CA LEU A 368 -9.85 -15.45 18.80
C LEU A 368 -9.17 -15.15 17.48
N ARG A 369 -9.90 -15.42 16.39
CA ARG A 369 -9.53 -15.00 15.04
C ARG A 369 -10.75 -14.50 14.28
N GLU A 370 -10.51 -13.75 13.22
CA GLU A 370 -11.53 -13.31 12.28
C GLU A 370 -11.30 -13.90 10.90
N ARG A 371 -12.39 -14.24 10.25
CA ARG A 371 -12.42 -14.57 8.84
C ARG A 371 -13.56 -13.84 8.13
N VAL A 372 -13.41 -13.64 6.82
CA VAL A 372 -14.46 -13.10 5.96
C VAL A 372 -15.05 -14.22 5.11
N ALA A 373 -16.37 -14.22 4.94
CA ALA A 373 -17.08 -15.17 4.11
C ALA A 373 -18.02 -14.41 3.16
N LYS A 374 -17.97 -14.77 1.87
CA LYS A 374 -18.84 -14.17 0.87
C LYS A 374 -20.30 -14.56 1.10
N THR A 375 -21.18 -13.58 1.10
CA THR A 375 -22.64 -13.76 1.24
C THR A 375 -23.40 -13.38 -0.02
N ARG A 376 -22.83 -12.50 -0.86
CA ARG A 376 -23.42 -12.10 -2.13
C ARG A 376 -22.35 -11.86 -3.21
N GLU A 377 -22.64 -12.31 -4.43
CA GLU A 377 -21.81 -12.10 -5.61
C GLU A 377 -21.74 -10.61 -6.02
N ALA A 378 -20.66 -10.24 -6.69
CA ALA A 378 -20.54 -8.91 -7.30
C ALA A 378 -21.27 -8.85 -8.65
N PRO A 379 -21.95 -7.74 -8.99
CA PRO A 379 -22.43 -7.50 -10.34
C PRO A 379 -21.30 -7.53 -11.36
N MET A 380 -21.64 -7.87 -12.64
CA MET A 380 -20.70 -7.92 -13.75
C MET A 380 -20.35 -6.52 -14.29
N GLN A 381 -19.96 -5.61 -13.40
CA GLN A 381 -19.58 -4.24 -13.68
C GLN A 381 -18.14 -3.96 -13.21
N SER A 382 -17.51 -2.94 -13.81
CA SER A 382 -16.20 -2.46 -13.35
C SER A 382 -16.28 -1.97 -11.92
N PHE A 383 -15.28 -2.32 -11.09
CA PHE A 383 -15.18 -1.96 -9.68
C PHE A 383 -16.37 -2.41 -8.80
N ALA A 384 -17.13 -3.40 -9.25
CA ALA A 384 -18.24 -3.93 -8.47
C ALA A 384 -17.75 -4.70 -7.23
N THR A 385 -18.50 -4.59 -6.15
CA THR A 385 -18.24 -5.28 -4.88
C THR A 385 -19.33 -6.32 -4.60
N GLY A 386 -18.94 -7.42 -3.94
CA GLY A 386 -19.88 -8.36 -3.34
C GLY A 386 -20.29 -7.91 -1.93
N GLU A 387 -20.87 -8.85 -1.18
CA GLU A 387 -21.06 -8.68 0.26
C GLU A 387 -20.36 -9.79 1.01
N PHE A 388 -19.75 -9.44 2.12
CA PHE A 388 -19.08 -10.38 3.00
C PHE A 388 -19.56 -10.20 4.43
N GLU A 389 -19.64 -11.29 5.16
CA GLU A 389 -19.78 -11.25 6.60
C GLU A 389 -18.44 -11.42 7.29
N LEU A 390 -18.31 -10.80 8.45
CA LEU A 390 -17.16 -10.96 9.34
C LEU A 390 -17.51 -11.95 10.44
N ILE A 391 -16.77 -13.03 10.50
CA ILE A 391 -16.98 -14.12 11.47
C ILE A 391 -15.86 -14.08 12.48
N VAL A 392 -16.22 -13.95 13.77
CA VAL A 392 -15.31 -14.10 14.90
C VAL A 392 -15.46 -15.50 15.46
N GLU A 393 -14.37 -16.24 15.54
CA GLU A 393 -14.36 -17.62 15.99
C GLU A 393 -13.13 -17.91 16.86
N PRO A 394 -13.18 -18.95 17.74
CA PRO A 394 -11.98 -19.40 18.44
C PRO A 394 -10.87 -19.83 17.49
N ILE A 395 -9.63 -19.59 17.87
CA ILE A 395 -8.49 -20.23 17.22
C ILE A 395 -8.56 -21.72 17.54
N PRO A 396 -8.43 -22.62 16.56
CA PRO A 396 -8.46 -24.07 16.80
C PRO A 396 -7.47 -24.48 17.91
N GLY A 397 -7.98 -25.18 18.92
CA GLY A 397 -7.22 -25.59 20.11
C GLY A 397 -7.12 -24.55 21.23
N ARG A 398 -7.72 -23.36 21.07
CA ARG A 398 -7.77 -22.29 22.09
C ARG A 398 -9.19 -21.91 22.51
N GLU A 399 -10.14 -22.84 22.40
CA GLU A 399 -11.57 -22.61 22.67
C GLU A 399 -11.84 -22.18 24.11
N ALA A 400 -11.06 -22.72 25.07
CA ALA A 400 -11.20 -22.38 26.48
C ALA A 400 -10.79 -20.92 26.77
N GLU A 401 -9.73 -20.43 26.12
CA GLU A 401 -9.30 -19.04 26.26
C GLU A 401 -10.34 -18.09 25.62
N ALA A 402 -10.85 -18.45 24.45
CA ALA A 402 -11.89 -17.68 23.78
C ALA A 402 -13.18 -17.60 24.62
N ALA A 403 -13.58 -18.70 25.28
CA ALA A 403 -14.74 -18.74 26.16
C ALA A 403 -14.55 -17.88 27.42
N ALA A 404 -13.34 -17.80 27.95
CA ALA A 404 -13.03 -16.94 29.10
C ALA A 404 -13.09 -15.45 28.71
N ALA A 405 -12.63 -15.09 27.49
CA ALA A 405 -12.67 -13.72 26.99
C ALA A 405 -14.10 -13.27 26.62
N PHE A 406 -14.95 -14.22 26.13
CA PHE A 406 -16.32 -13.95 25.67
C PHE A 406 -17.28 -15.04 26.16
N PRO A 407 -17.92 -14.86 27.33
CA PRO A 407 -18.96 -15.76 27.82
C PRO A 407 -20.08 -15.95 26.78
N ALA A 408 -20.68 -17.12 26.78
CA ALA A 408 -21.72 -17.52 25.80
C ALA A 408 -22.95 -16.58 25.75
N THR A 409 -23.16 -15.77 26.79
CA THR A 409 -24.22 -14.76 26.89
C THR A 409 -23.93 -13.47 26.08
N THR A 410 -22.70 -13.29 25.59
CA THR A 410 -22.33 -12.09 24.83
C THR A 410 -22.83 -12.20 23.40
N THR A 411 -23.63 -11.25 22.92
CA THR A 411 -24.12 -11.25 21.53
C THR A 411 -22.98 -11.06 20.52
N ARG A 412 -23.17 -11.53 19.28
CA ARG A 412 -22.19 -11.45 18.21
C ARG A 412 -21.73 -10.00 17.93
N SER A 413 -22.64 -9.03 18.04
CA SER A 413 -22.35 -7.60 17.88
C SER A 413 -21.57 -7.01 19.05
N GLU A 414 -21.87 -7.45 20.29
CA GLU A 414 -21.17 -7.00 21.49
C GLU A 414 -19.73 -7.52 21.56
N LYS A 415 -19.48 -8.75 21.08
CA LYS A 415 -18.14 -9.34 21.00
C LYS A 415 -17.17 -8.47 20.18
N VAL A 416 -17.63 -7.88 19.09
CA VAL A 416 -16.80 -7.03 18.23
C VAL A 416 -16.49 -5.67 18.87
N VAL A 417 -17.37 -5.17 19.73
CA VAL A 417 -17.20 -3.86 20.40
C VAL A 417 -16.28 -3.94 21.61
N GLN A 418 -16.26 -5.06 22.35
CA GLN A 418 -15.51 -5.19 23.60
C GLN A 418 -13.99 -5.41 23.42
N ILE A 419 -13.54 -5.82 22.23
CA ILE A 419 -12.14 -6.19 21.98
C ILE A 419 -11.20 -4.98 21.96
N GLY A 420 -11.71 -3.79 21.70
CA GLY A 420 -10.90 -2.59 21.41
C GLY A 420 -10.69 -1.60 22.55
N GLY A 421 -10.76 -1.99 23.83
CA GLY A 421 -10.70 -1.16 25.03
C GLY A 421 -10.12 0.24 24.87
N ARG A 422 -10.98 1.24 24.72
CA ARG A 422 -10.61 2.64 24.54
C ARG A 422 -10.34 3.30 25.91
N LYS A 423 -9.10 3.73 26.18
CA LYS A 423 -8.86 4.77 27.17
C LYS A 423 -9.29 6.10 26.55
N ALA A 424 -10.17 6.87 27.23
CA ALA A 424 -10.59 8.19 26.79
C ALA A 424 -9.34 9.08 26.65
N LYS A 425 -9.06 9.54 25.44
CA LYS A 425 -7.99 10.48 25.12
C LYS A 425 -8.57 11.72 24.42
N PRO A 426 -7.86 12.86 24.42
CA PRO A 426 -8.37 14.07 23.79
C PRO A 426 -8.75 13.79 22.34
N SER A 427 -10.01 14.03 22.00
CA SER A 427 -10.54 13.81 20.65
C SER A 427 -9.91 14.81 19.69
N TYR A 428 -9.16 14.29 18.71
CA TYR A 428 -8.83 15.03 17.51
C TYR A 428 -10.11 15.14 16.67
N ARG A 429 -10.68 16.34 16.56
CA ARG A 429 -11.85 16.58 15.73
C ARG A 429 -11.42 16.90 14.31
N SER A 430 -12.12 16.34 13.33
CA SER A 430 -11.91 16.62 11.90
C SER A 430 -12.19 18.06 11.47
N GLY A 431 -12.61 18.93 12.39
CA GLY A 431 -12.80 20.37 12.17
C GLY A 431 -11.58 21.23 12.47
N ASP A 432 -10.47 20.64 12.91
CA ASP A 432 -9.18 21.35 13.00
C ASP A 432 -8.53 21.39 11.60
N GLU A 433 -9.13 22.13 10.68
CA GLU A 433 -8.57 22.35 9.34
C GLU A 433 -7.12 22.83 9.46
N GLY A 434 -6.18 22.07 8.89
CA GLY A 434 -4.76 22.36 8.91
C GLY A 434 -3.94 21.78 10.07
N ARG A 435 -4.54 21.08 11.03
CA ARG A 435 -3.80 20.42 12.10
C ARG A 435 -3.34 19.02 11.65
N LEU A 436 -2.04 18.81 11.69
CA LEU A 436 -1.45 17.50 11.40
C LEU A 436 -1.92 16.45 12.42
N PRO A 437 -2.11 15.18 12.02
CA PRO A 437 -2.43 14.13 12.96
C PRO A 437 -1.33 14.04 14.04
N PRO A 438 -1.69 13.71 15.28
CA PRO A 438 -0.71 13.60 16.36
C PRO A 438 0.31 12.52 16.04
N SER A 439 1.58 12.82 16.30
CA SER A 439 2.66 11.85 16.20
C SER A 439 2.59 10.89 17.37
N LEU A 440 2.60 9.59 17.10
CA LEU A 440 2.75 8.55 18.10
C LEU A 440 4.24 8.28 18.34
N GLU A 441 4.55 7.76 19.51
CA GLU A 441 5.89 7.28 19.88
C GLU A 441 5.99 5.77 19.69
N ILE A 442 7.20 5.25 19.46
CA ILE A 442 7.44 3.82 19.31
C ILE A 442 8.03 3.23 20.58
N CYS A 443 7.44 2.16 21.09
CA CYS A 443 7.99 1.38 22.19
C CYS A 443 9.19 0.57 21.72
N ARG A 444 10.36 0.81 22.30
CA ARG A 444 11.60 0.14 21.91
C ARG A 444 11.69 -1.32 22.38
N ALA A 445 10.80 -1.76 23.28
CA ALA A 445 10.71 -3.17 23.70
C ALA A 445 9.90 -4.04 22.73
N CYS A 446 8.81 -3.51 22.12
CA CYS A 446 7.92 -4.30 21.27
C CYS A 446 7.66 -3.71 19.87
N ASN A 447 8.26 -2.56 19.56
CA ASN A 447 8.14 -1.82 18.30
C ASN A 447 6.70 -1.42 17.92
N ARG A 448 5.77 -1.38 18.89
CA ARG A 448 4.41 -0.88 18.68
C ARG A 448 4.29 0.56 19.10
N PHE A 449 3.38 1.28 18.46
CA PHE A 449 3.19 2.70 18.71
C PHE A 449 2.29 2.94 19.92
N PHE A 450 2.53 4.03 20.64
CA PHE A 450 1.76 4.46 21.81
C PHE A 450 1.61 5.98 21.81
N TRP A 451 0.68 6.51 22.61
CA TRP A 451 0.44 7.93 22.70
C TRP A 451 1.52 8.62 23.55
N PRO A 452 1.98 9.84 23.14
CA PRO A 452 2.95 10.60 23.93
C PRO A 452 2.49 10.80 25.39
N GLY A 453 3.44 10.69 26.31
CA GLY A 453 3.22 10.86 27.75
C GLY A 453 2.71 9.60 28.47
N GLU A 454 2.69 8.44 27.83
CA GLU A 454 2.49 7.16 28.52
C GLU A 454 3.83 6.67 29.09
N GLU A 455 3.88 6.38 30.38
CA GLU A 455 5.09 5.87 31.06
C GLU A 455 5.27 4.36 30.85
N THR A 456 4.16 3.66 30.65
CA THR A 456 4.12 2.19 30.41
C THR A 456 3.50 1.89 29.06
N CYS A 457 4.17 1.05 28.27
CA CYS A 457 3.64 0.63 26.98
C CYS A 457 2.33 -0.16 27.12
N PRO A 458 1.21 0.27 26.52
CA PRO A 458 -0.08 -0.40 26.67
C PRO A 458 -0.13 -1.78 26.00
N HIS A 459 0.87 -2.13 25.21
CA HIS A 459 0.89 -3.37 24.43
C HIS A 459 1.72 -4.48 25.05
N CYS A 460 2.86 -4.15 25.69
CA CYS A 460 3.77 -5.14 26.29
C CYS A 460 4.03 -4.91 27.78
N GLY A 461 3.55 -3.81 28.37
CA GLY A 461 3.74 -3.50 29.77
C GLY A 461 5.15 -3.00 30.16
N ALA A 462 6.05 -2.80 29.19
CA ALA A 462 7.39 -2.29 29.47
C ALA A 462 7.36 -0.83 29.90
N ASP A 463 8.23 -0.44 30.82
CA ASP A 463 8.57 0.95 31.10
C ASP A 463 9.20 1.57 29.85
N VAL A 464 8.61 2.66 29.36
CA VAL A 464 8.97 3.27 28.08
C VAL A 464 10.36 3.88 28.13
N ALA A 465 10.69 4.56 29.23
CA ALA A 465 11.99 5.24 29.38
C ALA A 465 13.13 4.21 29.52
N ALA A 466 12.91 3.16 30.32
CA ALA A 466 13.88 2.07 30.45
C ALA A 466 14.11 1.33 29.14
N ALA A 467 13.05 1.05 28.35
CA ALA A 467 13.16 0.41 27.06
C ALA A 467 13.92 1.29 26.03
N ALA A 468 13.69 2.61 26.05
CA ALA A 468 14.43 3.55 25.20
C ALA A 468 15.91 3.59 25.57
N ALA A 469 16.24 3.69 26.86
CA ALA A 469 17.63 3.71 27.34
C ALA A 469 18.40 2.43 26.94
N ALA A 470 17.79 1.26 27.11
CA ALA A 470 18.38 -0.02 26.71
C ALA A 470 18.62 -0.10 25.19
N HIS A 471 17.68 0.36 24.38
CA HIS A 471 17.82 0.42 22.92
C HIS A 471 18.96 1.33 22.50
N ASP A 472 19.09 2.52 23.13
CA ASP A 472 20.15 3.48 22.81
C ASP A 472 21.54 2.96 23.23
N GLU A 473 21.63 2.20 24.31
CA GLU A 473 22.86 1.53 24.74
C GLU A 473 23.27 0.46 23.72
N GLU A 474 22.35 -0.39 23.29
CA GLU A 474 22.59 -1.40 22.25
C GLU A 474 23.00 -0.75 20.91
N ALA A 475 22.34 0.34 20.50
CA ALA A 475 22.69 1.07 19.29
C ALA A 475 24.11 1.63 19.35
N ARG A 476 24.50 2.21 20.49
CA ARG A 476 25.87 2.71 20.71
C ARG A 476 26.90 1.59 20.64
N TYR A 477 26.62 0.44 21.23
CA TYR A 477 27.49 -0.73 21.17
C TYR A 477 27.65 -1.23 19.73
N ARG A 478 26.55 -1.33 18.96
CA ARG A 478 26.60 -1.73 17.54
C ARG A 478 27.42 -0.75 16.71
N HIS A 479 27.24 0.56 16.88
CA HIS A 479 28.01 1.56 16.16
C HIS A 479 29.51 1.47 16.48
N ALA A 480 29.88 1.26 17.73
CA ALA A 480 31.26 1.07 18.11
C ALA A 480 31.88 -0.17 17.45
N LEU A 481 31.15 -1.28 17.45
CA LEU A 481 31.58 -2.52 16.79
C LEU A 481 31.75 -2.36 15.28
N ILE A 482 30.81 -1.67 14.60
CA ILE A 482 30.91 -1.39 13.16
C ILE A 482 32.14 -0.52 12.88
N ALA A 483 32.38 0.51 13.65
CA ALA A 483 33.56 1.38 13.49
C ALA A 483 34.88 0.60 13.68
N GLU A 484 34.92 -0.32 14.62
CA GLU A 484 36.09 -1.20 14.83
C GLU A 484 36.31 -2.14 13.61
N VAL A 485 35.25 -2.75 13.09
CA VAL A 485 35.32 -3.62 11.91
C VAL A 485 35.76 -2.81 10.67
N GLU A 486 35.22 -1.61 10.46
CA GLU A 486 35.63 -0.74 9.36
C GLU A 486 37.10 -0.35 9.46
N GLU A 487 37.59 -0.07 10.65
CA GLU A 487 39.01 0.22 10.90
C GLU A 487 39.89 -1.00 10.58
N LEU A 488 39.49 -2.20 10.98
CA LEU A 488 40.20 -3.44 10.66
C LEU A 488 40.25 -3.68 9.13
N ILE A 489 39.12 -3.48 8.43
CA ILE A 489 39.05 -3.58 6.96
C ILE A 489 39.99 -2.56 6.31
N ARG A 490 40.00 -1.30 6.80
CA ARG A 490 40.87 -0.24 6.29
C ARG A 490 42.34 -0.61 6.48
N LYS A 491 42.74 -1.10 7.65
CA LYS A 491 44.12 -1.58 7.92
C LYS A 491 44.52 -2.73 7.03
N ALA A 492 43.62 -3.69 6.82
CA ALA A 492 43.89 -4.81 5.90
C ALA A 492 44.07 -4.36 4.43
N ARG A 493 43.26 -3.40 3.98
CA ARG A 493 43.35 -2.85 2.61
C ARG A 493 44.56 -1.93 2.39
N SER A 494 45.08 -1.27 3.43
CA SER A 494 46.24 -0.38 3.32
C SER A 494 47.59 -1.10 3.26
N GLY A 495 47.60 -2.44 3.25
CA GLY A 495 48.84 -3.23 3.05
C GLY A 495 49.78 -3.27 4.26
N ASN A 496 49.42 -2.77 5.43
CA ASN A 496 50.16 -2.95 6.68
C ASN A 496 49.88 -4.31 7.34
N ALA A 497 49.94 -5.41 6.53
CA ALA A 497 49.92 -6.76 7.06
C ALA A 497 51.34 -7.22 7.37
N GLN A 498 51.95 -6.62 8.38
CA GLN A 498 53.14 -7.19 9.03
C GLN A 498 53.01 -7.07 10.54
N GLU A 499 52.09 -7.89 11.07
CA GLU A 499 52.24 -8.48 12.42
C GLU A 499 51.36 -9.71 12.53
N PRO A 500 51.89 -10.86 12.96
CA PRO A 500 51.12 -12.08 13.05
C PRO A 500 50.14 -11.95 14.20
N LEU A 501 48.87 -12.32 14.00
CA LEU A 501 47.88 -12.53 15.05
C LEU A 501 48.43 -13.45 16.13
N GLY A 502 48.90 -12.88 17.19
CA GLY A 502 49.27 -13.59 18.43
C GLY A 502 48.01 -14.23 19.02
N ALA A 503 48.12 -15.52 19.26
CA ALA A 503 47.12 -16.36 19.87
C ALA A 503 46.60 -15.74 21.21
N ALA A 504 45.29 -15.52 21.26
CA ALA A 504 44.57 -15.57 22.51
C ALA A 504 43.28 -16.34 22.23
N ILE A 505 43.23 -17.51 22.88
CA ILE A 505 42.12 -18.43 22.98
C ILE A 505 40.99 -17.77 23.82
#